data_ea593476d090305bd62ff3f16554c0cb
#
_entry.id   ea593476d090305bd62ff3f16554c0cb
#
_cell.length_a   1.000
_cell.length_b   1.000
_cell.length_c   1.000
_cell.angle_alpha   90.00
_cell.angle_beta   90.00
_cell.angle_gamma   90.00
#
_symmetry.space_group_name_H-M   'P 1'
#
loop_
_entity.id
_entity.type
_entity.pdbx_description
1 polymer ?
#
loop_
_entity_poly.entity_id
_entity_poly.type
_entity_poly.pdbx_seq_one_letter_code
_entity_poly.pdbx_strand_id
1 'polypeptide(L)'
;MLSPDSSVNVVERAQPGDLRGPHDPQALLHGGALSVAAQRRENVGSVQKTTAWPLALVFICLVVYASLYPFSQWRDQGISPLRFLTAPFPPYWTAFDVGVNMAGYAPLGFLLALSALRSRRVAWAVTVATLAAGTLSLGMETLQSYLPSRVPSNVDWMLNTLGAWLGACAAWALQKSGAMARWSRFRQRWFARDARGALLLLLLWPVALLFPASVPLGLGQVFERLESALAEALADTPFLQWLPVRDVELQPLVPLAELLCVALGLWVPCLLGYGVIRRMGQRTAFAVCVLVAGMGASVLSAALSYGPDHAWAWMDTPVRAGFVLAALLALGSLAVPRRAAVALALLALVVQLSLLNQAPADPYFAQTLQTWEQGRFIRFHGVVQWLGWVWPYAALLYALMRVSGGWQPVPADGEHG
;
A
#
# COMPACT_ATOMS: atom_id res chain seq x y z
N MET A 1 -49.13 41.29 47.85
CA MET A 1 -50.35 40.50 47.87
C MET A 1 -49.99 39.07 47.79
N LEU A 2 -50.06 38.42 48.97
CA LEU A 2 -50.34 37.02 49.25
C LEU A 2 -49.37 35.90 48.73
N SER A 3 -48.59 35.44 49.65
CA SER A 3 -48.13 34.11 50.05
C SER A 3 -49.33 33.12 50.23
N PRO A 4 -49.15 31.85 50.71
CA PRO A 4 -48.15 30.81 50.56
C PRO A 4 -48.80 29.42 50.31
N ASP A 5 -48.02 28.29 50.24
CA ASP A 5 -48.28 27.08 51.07
C ASP A 5 -47.22 25.99 50.68
N SER A 6 -46.53 25.63 51.59
CA SER A 6 -46.23 24.51 52.50
C SER A 6 -46.94 23.18 52.21
N SER A 7 -46.15 22.11 52.00
CA SER A 7 -46.48 20.74 52.37
C SER A 7 -45.18 19.92 52.53
N VAL A 8 -44.68 19.80 53.71
CA VAL A 8 -44.74 18.66 54.65
C VAL A 8 -44.04 17.39 54.14
N ASN A 9 -42.83 17.18 54.72
CA ASN A 9 -42.10 15.90 54.76
C ASN A 9 -42.86 14.88 55.59
N VAL A 10 -43.12 13.72 55.01
CA VAL A 10 -43.45 12.50 55.78
C VAL A 10 -42.26 11.54 55.69
N VAL A 11 -41.56 11.45 56.82
CA VAL A 11 -40.52 10.40 57.06
C VAL A 11 -41.29 9.17 57.47
N GLU A 12 -41.36 8.16 56.61
CA GLU A 12 -41.88 6.84 56.96
C GLU A 12 -40.71 5.96 57.43
N ARG A 13 -40.77 5.58 58.71
CA ARG A 13 -39.85 4.68 59.39
C ARG A 13 -40.06 3.26 58.85
N ALA A 14 -39.07 2.70 58.16
CA ALA A 14 -39.01 1.29 57.87
C ALA A 14 -38.63 0.48 59.15
N GLN A 15 -39.45 -0.49 59.55
CA GLN A 15 -39.15 -1.48 60.57
C GLN A 15 -38.14 -2.53 60.04
N PRO A 16 -37.30 -3.09 60.95
CA PRO A 16 -36.39 -4.17 60.59
C PRO A 16 -37.10 -5.53 60.81
N GLY A 17 -37.27 -6.29 59.74
CA GLY A 17 -37.79 -7.67 59.80
C GLY A 17 -38.13 -8.21 58.42
N ASP A 18 -37.22 -8.90 57.86
CA ASP A 18 -37.26 -10.19 57.10
C ASP A 18 -36.14 -10.36 56.11
N LEU A 19 -35.00 -10.81 56.66
CA LEU A 19 -33.93 -11.40 55.90
C LEU A 19 -34.10 -12.93 55.93
N ARG A 20 -34.84 -13.50 54.98
CA ARG A 20 -34.72 -14.92 54.60
C ARG A 20 -35.49 -15.17 53.27
N GLY A 21 -34.86 -14.81 52.14
CA GLY A 21 -35.18 -15.41 50.84
C GLY A 21 -34.23 -16.59 50.60
N PRO A 22 -34.63 -17.68 50.00
CA PRO A 22 -33.77 -18.84 49.78
C PRO A 22 -32.70 -18.48 48.74
N HIS A 23 -31.46 -18.48 49.18
CA HIS A 23 -30.30 -18.48 48.25
C HIS A 23 -30.32 -19.82 47.53
N ASP A 24 -30.84 -19.81 46.30
CA ASP A 24 -30.69 -20.93 45.39
C ASP A 24 -29.34 -20.85 44.68
N PRO A 25 -28.35 -21.66 45.05
CA PRO A 25 -27.01 -21.64 44.41
C PRO A 25 -27.07 -22.07 42.95
N GLN A 26 -28.14 -22.71 42.50
CA GLN A 26 -28.31 -23.15 41.10
C GLN A 26 -28.71 -22.01 40.18
N ALA A 27 -29.40 -20.97 40.64
CA ALA A 27 -29.77 -19.80 39.84
C ALA A 27 -28.57 -18.95 39.47
N LEU A 28 -27.55 -18.86 40.35
CA LEU A 28 -26.29 -18.14 40.05
C LEU A 28 -25.41 -18.89 39.06
N LEU A 29 -25.42 -20.21 39.05
CA LEU A 29 -24.66 -21.04 38.10
C LEU A 29 -25.30 -21.01 36.71
N HIS A 30 -26.62 -20.95 36.60
CA HIS A 30 -27.30 -20.87 35.31
C HIS A 30 -27.22 -19.47 34.67
N GLY A 31 -27.28 -18.40 35.46
CA GLY A 31 -27.07 -17.03 34.98
C GLY A 31 -25.65 -16.80 34.44
N GLY A 32 -24.63 -17.32 35.15
CA GLY A 32 -23.24 -17.27 34.74
C GLY A 32 -22.95 -18.08 33.46
N ALA A 33 -23.51 -19.28 33.35
CA ALA A 33 -23.32 -20.16 32.20
C ALA A 33 -23.99 -19.59 30.92
N LEU A 34 -25.17 -18.97 31.04
CA LEU A 34 -25.87 -18.32 29.93
C LEU A 34 -25.16 -17.04 29.49
N SER A 35 -24.59 -16.24 30.41
CA SER A 35 -23.79 -15.07 30.11
C SER A 35 -22.49 -15.42 29.37
N VAL A 36 -21.77 -16.44 29.84
CA VAL A 36 -20.55 -16.95 29.19
C VAL A 36 -20.87 -17.57 27.83
N ALA A 37 -22.00 -18.27 27.69
CA ALA A 37 -22.44 -18.84 26.41
C ALA A 37 -22.89 -17.74 25.39
N ALA A 38 -23.56 -16.68 25.90
CA ALA A 38 -23.94 -15.52 25.09
C ALA A 38 -22.69 -14.72 24.64
N GLN A 39 -21.76 -14.46 25.56
CA GLN A 39 -20.49 -13.80 25.25
C GLN A 39 -19.60 -14.65 24.32
N ARG A 40 -19.67 -15.98 24.44
CA ARG A 40 -19.02 -16.90 23.46
C ARG A 40 -19.69 -16.89 22.10
N ARG A 41 -21.03 -16.73 22.03
CA ARG A 41 -21.76 -16.58 20.76
C ARG A 41 -21.51 -15.22 20.10
N GLU A 42 -21.41 -14.13 20.83
CA GLU A 42 -21.02 -12.82 20.29
C GLU A 42 -19.58 -12.81 19.77
N ASN A 43 -18.65 -13.47 20.47
CA ASN A 43 -17.27 -13.62 19.98
C ASN A 43 -17.14 -14.59 18.79
N VAL A 44 -18.09 -15.51 18.58
CA VAL A 44 -18.14 -16.43 17.44
C VAL A 44 -18.78 -15.76 16.21
N GLY A 45 -19.58 -14.70 16.38
CA GLY A 45 -20.31 -14.00 15.32
C GLY A 45 -19.58 -12.81 14.69
N SER A 46 -18.52 -12.28 15.28
CA SER A 46 -17.70 -11.25 14.63
C SER A 46 -16.81 -11.88 13.58
N VAL A 47 -17.33 -12.04 12.37
CA VAL A 47 -16.49 -12.23 11.18
C VAL A 47 -15.54 -11.03 11.12
N GLN A 48 -14.31 -11.22 11.59
CA GLN A 48 -13.28 -10.17 11.49
C GLN A 48 -13.17 -9.81 10.01
N LYS A 49 -13.69 -8.64 9.65
CA LYS A 49 -13.58 -8.11 8.28
C LYS A 49 -12.10 -8.14 7.89
N THR A 50 -11.73 -9.11 7.05
CA THR A 50 -10.33 -9.27 6.67
C THR A 50 -10.03 -8.30 5.54
N THR A 51 -8.92 -7.59 5.62
CA THR A 51 -8.42 -6.76 4.53
C THR A 51 -7.79 -7.60 3.39
N ALA A 52 -7.68 -8.91 3.57
CA ALA A 52 -7.06 -9.80 2.59
C ALA A 52 -7.88 -9.90 1.28
N TRP A 53 -9.22 -9.94 1.38
CA TRP A 53 -10.07 -10.00 0.20
C TRP A 53 -10.02 -8.72 -0.66
N PRO A 54 -10.19 -7.50 -0.12
CA PRO A 54 -10.02 -6.28 -0.90
C PRO A 54 -8.63 -6.15 -1.53
N LEU A 55 -7.58 -6.54 -0.80
CA LEU A 55 -6.22 -6.55 -1.36
C LEU A 55 -6.05 -7.57 -2.47
N ALA A 56 -6.68 -8.75 -2.37
CA ALA A 56 -6.67 -9.74 -3.45
C ALA A 56 -7.36 -9.19 -4.70
N LEU A 57 -8.50 -8.49 -4.57
CA LEU A 57 -9.18 -7.84 -5.71
C LEU A 57 -8.29 -6.78 -6.36
N VAL A 58 -7.66 -5.90 -5.58
CA VAL A 58 -6.72 -4.92 -6.11
C VAL A 58 -5.58 -5.62 -6.86
N PHE A 59 -5.06 -6.72 -6.30
CA PHE A 59 -3.98 -7.45 -6.94
C PHE A 59 -4.43 -8.16 -8.22
N ILE A 60 -5.65 -8.68 -8.29
CA ILE A 60 -6.25 -9.19 -9.53
C ILE A 60 -6.29 -8.09 -10.60
N CYS A 61 -6.76 -6.89 -10.26
CA CYS A 61 -6.76 -5.76 -11.19
C CYS A 61 -5.35 -5.41 -11.67
N LEU A 62 -4.35 -5.46 -10.81
CA LEU A 62 -2.94 -5.24 -11.17
C LEU A 62 -2.42 -6.33 -12.11
N VAL A 63 -2.77 -7.59 -11.88
CA VAL A 63 -2.41 -8.71 -12.77
C VAL A 63 -3.05 -8.53 -14.15
N VAL A 64 -4.33 -8.20 -14.21
CA VAL A 64 -5.05 -7.94 -15.47
C VAL A 64 -4.40 -6.78 -16.22
N TYR A 65 -4.12 -5.68 -15.52
CA TYR A 65 -3.44 -4.52 -16.11
C TYR A 65 -2.06 -4.91 -16.68
N ALA A 66 -1.21 -5.55 -15.87
CA ALA A 66 0.15 -5.91 -16.29
C ALA A 66 0.16 -6.93 -17.45
N SER A 67 -0.82 -7.82 -17.51
CA SER A 67 -0.91 -8.85 -18.54
C SER A 67 -1.42 -8.31 -19.88
N LEU A 68 -2.33 -7.34 -19.86
CA LEU A 68 -3.05 -6.88 -21.05
C LEU A 68 -2.67 -5.47 -21.53
N TYR A 69 -1.85 -4.75 -20.76
CA TYR A 69 -1.35 -3.43 -21.18
C TYR A 69 -0.58 -3.52 -22.50
N PRO A 70 -0.77 -2.61 -23.47
CA PRO A 70 -1.45 -1.31 -23.40
C PRO A 70 -2.93 -1.32 -23.79
N PHE A 71 -3.61 -2.45 -23.80
CA PHE A 71 -5.05 -2.61 -24.13
C PHE A 71 -5.42 -2.16 -25.56
N SER A 72 -4.46 -2.08 -26.45
CA SER A 72 -4.64 -1.60 -27.83
C SER A 72 -4.38 -2.71 -28.83
N GLN A 73 -4.80 -2.49 -30.09
CA GLN A 73 -4.56 -3.40 -31.21
C GLN A 73 -5.16 -4.82 -31.08
N TRP A 74 -6.26 -4.95 -30.34
CA TRP A 74 -6.99 -6.21 -30.23
C TRP A 74 -7.44 -6.69 -31.60
N ARG A 75 -7.04 -7.88 -32.00
CA ARG A 75 -7.46 -8.50 -33.25
C ARG A 75 -7.42 -10.02 -33.18
N ASP A 76 -8.29 -10.66 -33.94
CA ASP A 76 -8.17 -12.10 -34.17
C ASP A 76 -6.93 -12.35 -35.05
N GLN A 77 -6.02 -13.18 -34.54
CA GLN A 77 -4.79 -13.55 -35.25
C GLN A 77 -4.95 -14.83 -36.09
N GLY A 78 -6.18 -15.39 -36.19
CA GLY A 78 -6.46 -16.64 -36.90
C GLY A 78 -5.89 -17.88 -36.20
N ILE A 79 -5.51 -17.79 -34.92
CA ILE A 79 -4.92 -18.86 -34.12
C ILE A 79 -5.92 -19.21 -33.00
N SER A 80 -6.13 -20.53 -32.77
CA SER A 80 -6.96 -20.94 -31.64
C SER A 80 -6.44 -20.36 -30.32
N PRO A 81 -7.27 -19.67 -29.51
CA PRO A 81 -6.85 -19.02 -28.27
C PRO A 81 -6.20 -19.93 -27.24
N LEU A 82 -6.47 -21.24 -27.30
CA LEU A 82 -5.89 -22.25 -26.40
C LEU A 82 -4.75 -23.06 -27.01
N ARG A 83 -4.29 -22.69 -28.22
CA ARG A 83 -3.22 -23.41 -28.90
C ARG A 83 -1.92 -23.46 -28.08
N PHE A 84 -1.65 -22.42 -27.28
CA PHE A 84 -0.46 -22.38 -26.45
C PHE A 84 -0.35 -23.53 -25.43
N LEU A 85 -1.48 -24.10 -25.00
CA LEU A 85 -1.48 -25.24 -24.05
C LEU A 85 -0.82 -26.49 -24.63
N THR A 86 -0.92 -26.67 -25.94
CA THR A 86 -0.36 -27.83 -26.68
C THR A 86 0.90 -27.49 -27.45
N ALA A 87 1.36 -26.24 -27.37
CA ALA A 87 2.58 -25.80 -27.99
C ALA A 87 3.82 -26.42 -27.33
N PRO A 88 4.88 -26.72 -28.10
CA PRO A 88 6.15 -27.12 -27.50
C PRO A 88 6.68 -26.04 -26.55
N PHE A 89 7.46 -26.46 -25.54
CA PHE A 89 8.07 -25.50 -24.63
C PHE A 89 8.98 -24.55 -25.41
N PRO A 90 8.97 -23.24 -25.06
CA PRO A 90 9.85 -22.26 -25.69
C PRO A 90 11.31 -22.71 -25.56
N PRO A 91 12.12 -22.66 -26.64
CA PRO A 91 13.50 -23.10 -26.60
C PRO A 91 14.40 -22.21 -25.75
N TYR A 92 13.96 -20.96 -25.48
CA TYR A 92 14.67 -19.96 -24.69
C TYR A 92 13.77 -19.40 -23.60
N TRP A 93 14.20 -19.55 -22.36
CA TRP A 93 13.63 -18.92 -21.18
C TRP A 93 14.76 -18.64 -20.20
N THR A 94 14.68 -17.52 -19.49
CA THR A 94 15.72 -17.08 -18.57
C THR A 94 15.29 -17.31 -17.12
N ALA A 95 16.24 -17.40 -16.19
CA ALA A 95 15.95 -17.43 -14.77
C ALA A 95 15.14 -16.19 -14.33
N PHE A 96 15.30 -15.07 -15.05
CA PHE A 96 14.53 -13.86 -14.82
C PHE A 96 13.05 -14.05 -15.20
N ASP A 97 12.75 -14.64 -16.36
CA ASP A 97 11.36 -14.89 -16.78
C ASP A 97 10.64 -15.82 -15.80
N VAL A 98 11.34 -16.86 -15.33
CA VAL A 98 10.85 -17.76 -14.26
C VAL A 98 10.55 -16.97 -12.98
N GLY A 99 11.53 -16.18 -12.53
CA GLY A 99 11.42 -15.41 -11.30
C GLY A 99 10.28 -14.40 -11.32
N VAL A 100 10.11 -13.69 -12.42
CA VAL A 100 9.08 -12.65 -12.58
C VAL A 100 7.68 -13.25 -12.60
N ASN A 101 7.44 -14.31 -13.37
CA ASN A 101 6.15 -14.96 -13.44
C ASN A 101 5.76 -15.55 -12.07
N MET A 102 6.67 -16.26 -11.41
CA MET A 102 6.41 -16.81 -10.08
C MET A 102 6.19 -15.70 -9.03
N ALA A 103 7.05 -14.67 -8.98
CA ALA A 103 6.94 -13.56 -8.04
C ALA A 103 5.70 -12.70 -8.31
N GLY A 104 5.26 -12.58 -9.56
CA GLY A 104 4.06 -11.84 -9.95
C GLY A 104 2.77 -12.46 -9.42
N TYR A 105 2.68 -13.79 -9.33
CA TYR A 105 1.47 -14.47 -8.85
C TYR A 105 1.56 -14.97 -7.40
N ALA A 106 2.73 -15.02 -6.78
CA ALA A 106 2.87 -15.43 -5.38
C ALA A 106 2.07 -14.56 -4.40
N PRO A 107 2.06 -13.20 -4.50
CA PRO A 107 1.22 -12.37 -3.63
C PRO A 107 -0.27 -12.64 -3.80
N LEU A 108 -0.74 -12.91 -5.03
CA LEU A 108 -2.14 -13.25 -5.29
C LEU A 108 -2.52 -14.54 -4.58
N GLY A 109 -1.74 -15.62 -4.76
CA GLY A 109 -1.96 -16.89 -4.08
C GLY A 109 -1.95 -16.74 -2.56
N PHE A 110 -1.02 -15.95 -2.03
CA PHE A 110 -0.94 -15.63 -0.61
C PHE A 110 -2.21 -14.93 -0.08
N LEU A 111 -2.67 -13.89 -0.77
CA LEU A 111 -3.85 -13.10 -0.35
C LEU A 111 -5.14 -13.92 -0.45
N LEU A 112 -5.31 -14.71 -1.51
CA LEU A 112 -6.46 -15.58 -1.68
C LEU A 112 -6.50 -16.68 -0.62
N ALA A 113 -5.37 -17.36 -0.37
CA ALA A 113 -5.27 -18.37 0.68
C ALA A 113 -5.52 -17.77 2.06
N LEU A 114 -4.94 -16.59 2.37
CA LEU A 114 -5.16 -15.89 3.63
C LEU A 114 -6.62 -15.52 3.84
N SER A 115 -7.33 -15.11 2.78
CA SER A 115 -8.76 -14.83 2.82
C SER A 115 -9.58 -16.09 3.13
N ALA A 116 -9.27 -17.21 2.45
CA ALA A 116 -9.94 -18.51 2.66
C ALA A 116 -9.67 -19.10 4.06
N LEU A 117 -8.43 -19.03 4.55
CA LEU A 117 -8.02 -19.49 5.88
C LEU A 117 -8.78 -18.77 6.99
N ARG A 118 -9.05 -17.48 6.84
CA ARG A 118 -9.83 -16.69 7.82
C ARG A 118 -11.33 -16.96 7.75
N SER A 119 -11.82 -17.50 6.64
CA SER A 119 -13.22 -17.88 6.44
C SER A 119 -13.53 -19.32 6.90
N ARG A 120 -12.68 -19.93 7.74
CA ARG A 120 -12.80 -21.32 8.27
C ARG A 120 -12.70 -22.44 7.22
N ARG A 121 -12.30 -22.17 5.99
CA ARG A 121 -12.10 -23.20 4.94
C ARG A 121 -10.65 -23.68 4.91
N VAL A 122 -10.11 -24.06 6.06
CA VAL A 122 -8.66 -24.33 6.23
C VAL A 122 -8.13 -25.45 5.35
N ALA A 123 -8.91 -26.54 5.18
CA ALA A 123 -8.47 -27.71 4.43
C ALA A 123 -8.24 -27.46 2.93
N TRP A 124 -9.03 -26.57 2.32
CA TRP A 124 -9.02 -26.32 0.88
C TRP A 124 -8.42 -24.96 0.49
N ALA A 125 -7.91 -24.21 1.46
CA ALA A 125 -7.48 -22.83 1.22
C ALA A 125 -6.35 -22.72 0.19
N VAL A 126 -5.34 -23.60 0.25
CA VAL A 126 -4.23 -23.62 -0.70
C VAL A 126 -4.73 -24.03 -2.08
N THR A 127 -5.51 -25.10 -2.17
CA THR A 127 -6.03 -25.62 -3.45
C THR A 127 -6.91 -24.59 -4.14
N VAL A 128 -7.89 -24.00 -3.42
CA VAL A 128 -8.81 -23.01 -3.98
C VAL A 128 -8.07 -21.75 -4.44
N ALA A 129 -7.10 -21.28 -3.65
CA ALA A 129 -6.29 -20.11 -4.03
C ALA A 129 -5.45 -20.38 -5.28
N THR A 130 -4.81 -21.57 -5.36
CA THR A 130 -4.02 -21.97 -6.52
C THR A 130 -4.87 -22.12 -7.77
N LEU A 131 -6.02 -22.78 -7.67
CA LEU A 131 -6.92 -22.96 -8.80
C LEU A 131 -7.48 -21.62 -9.28
N ALA A 132 -7.90 -20.74 -8.38
CA ALA A 132 -8.40 -19.42 -8.74
C ALA A 132 -7.35 -18.56 -9.46
N ALA A 133 -6.11 -18.55 -8.96
CA ALA A 133 -5.02 -17.81 -9.59
C ALA A 133 -4.59 -18.48 -10.92
N GLY A 134 -4.55 -19.80 -10.99
CA GLY A 134 -4.25 -20.53 -12.22
C GLY A 134 -5.30 -20.33 -13.30
N THR A 135 -6.58 -20.25 -12.93
CA THR A 135 -7.69 -19.90 -13.86
C THR A 135 -7.56 -18.47 -14.35
N LEU A 136 -7.22 -17.51 -13.46
CA LEU A 136 -6.95 -16.13 -13.87
C LEU A 136 -5.79 -16.09 -14.87
N SER A 137 -4.68 -16.78 -14.58
CA SER A 137 -3.53 -16.83 -15.49
C SER A 137 -3.90 -17.44 -16.83
N LEU A 138 -4.65 -18.53 -16.84
CA LEU A 138 -5.15 -19.14 -18.08
C LEU A 138 -6.00 -18.15 -18.89
N GLY A 139 -6.87 -17.40 -18.22
CA GLY A 139 -7.67 -16.34 -18.87
C GLY A 139 -6.80 -15.24 -19.45
N MET A 140 -5.74 -14.83 -18.75
CA MET A 140 -4.79 -13.80 -19.26
C MET A 140 -4.04 -14.30 -20.50
N GLU A 141 -3.49 -15.52 -20.48
CA GLU A 141 -2.80 -16.11 -21.63
C GLU A 141 -3.75 -16.27 -22.82
N THR A 142 -5.01 -16.68 -22.56
CA THR A 142 -6.05 -16.77 -23.61
C THR A 142 -6.37 -15.40 -24.22
N LEU A 143 -6.49 -14.34 -23.41
CA LEU A 143 -6.72 -12.97 -23.89
C LEU A 143 -5.50 -12.42 -24.63
N GLN A 144 -4.30 -12.76 -24.22
CA GLN A 144 -3.07 -12.36 -24.90
C GLN A 144 -2.96 -12.92 -26.32
N SER A 145 -3.64 -14.03 -26.66
CA SER A 145 -3.70 -14.55 -28.03
C SER A 145 -4.35 -13.58 -29.03
N TYR A 146 -5.10 -12.61 -28.55
CA TYR A 146 -5.70 -11.54 -29.36
C TYR A 146 -4.85 -10.27 -29.43
N LEU A 147 -3.72 -10.21 -28.71
CA LEU A 147 -2.79 -9.07 -28.67
C LEU A 147 -1.53 -9.38 -29.48
N PRO A 148 -1.30 -8.74 -30.63
CA PRO A 148 -0.14 -9.01 -31.49
C PRO A 148 1.21 -8.76 -30.82
N SER A 149 1.22 -7.89 -29.81
CA SER A 149 2.40 -7.56 -29.02
C SER A 149 2.72 -8.59 -27.92
N ARG A 150 1.89 -9.63 -27.77
CA ARG A 150 2.03 -10.66 -26.74
C ARG A 150 2.09 -12.04 -27.36
N VAL A 151 2.84 -12.92 -26.72
CA VAL A 151 2.95 -14.32 -27.12
C VAL A 151 2.50 -15.18 -25.92
N PRO A 152 1.31 -15.78 -25.97
CA PRO A 152 0.82 -16.63 -24.90
C PRO A 152 1.70 -17.88 -24.76
N SER A 153 1.95 -18.28 -23.50
CA SER A 153 2.90 -19.37 -23.19
C SER A 153 2.35 -20.34 -22.17
N ASN A 154 2.48 -21.65 -22.44
CA ASN A 154 2.18 -22.71 -21.49
C ASN A 154 3.12 -22.65 -20.27
N VAL A 155 4.38 -22.27 -20.46
CA VAL A 155 5.37 -22.10 -19.38
C VAL A 155 4.97 -20.96 -18.45
N ASP A 156 4.54 -19.81 -19.00
CA ASP A 156 4.09 -18.67 -18.20
C ASP A 156 2.87 -19.06 -17.34
N TRP A 157 1.88 -19.74 -17.92
CA TRP A 157 0.75 -20.26 -17.16
C TRP A 157 1.17 -21.20 -16.02
N MET A 158 2.11 -22.12 -16.28
CA MET A 158 2.61 -23.05 -15.27
C MET A 158 3.38 -22.32 -14.16
N LEU A 159 4.25 -21.38 -14.50
CA LEU A 159 5.06 -20.60 -13.55
C LEU A 159 4.19 -19.68 -12.69
N ASN A 160 3.19 -19.04 -13.29
CA ASN A 160 2.20 -18.22 -12.59
C ASN A 160 1.41 -19.05 -11.57
N THR A 161 0.95 -20.24 -11.99
CA THR A 161 0.23 -21.17 -11.12
C THR A 161 1.11 -21.70 -10.00
N LEU A 162 2.37 -22.03 -10.29
CA LEU A 162 3.37 -22.46 -9.29
C LEU A 162 3.67 -21.33 -8.30
N GLY A 163 3.84 -20.10 -8.78
CA GLY A 163 4.02 -18.92 -7.93
C GLY A 163 2.87 -18.73 -6.98
N ALA A 164 1.64 -18.81 -7.48
CA ALA A 164 0.43 -18.72 -6.65
C ALA A 164 0.36 -19.86 -5.61
N TRP A 165 0.71 -21.07 -5.99
CA TRP A 165 0.79 -22.20 -5.06
C TRP A 165 1.83 -21.97 -3.95
N LEU A 166 3.02 -21.50 -4.28
CA LEU A 166 4.05 -21.17 -3.29
C LEU A 166 3.57 -20.04 -2.35
N GLY A 167 2.94 -19.01 -2.88
CA GLY A 167 2.34 -17.96 -2.07
C GLY A 167 1.24 -18.46 -1.13
N ALA A 168 0.36 -19.34 -1.62
CA ALA A 168 -0.69 -19.97 -0.83
C ALA A 168 -0.12 -20.87 0.28
N CYS A 169 0.91 -21.67 -0.02
CA CYS A 169 1.64 -22.46 0.97
C CYS A 169 2.32 -21.60 2.02
N ALA A 170 2.89 -20.45 1.64
CA ALA A 170 3.48 -19.50 2.56
C ALA A 170 2.42 -18.92 3.53
N ALA A 171 1.24 -18.56 3.04
CA ALA A 171 0.13 -18.08 3.88
C ALA A 171 -0.30 -19.16 4.90
N TRP A 172 -0.44 -20.41 4.44
CA TRP A 172 -0.76 -21.54 5.29
C TRP A 172 0.31 -21.80 6.37
N ALA A 173 1.59 -21.83 5.97
CA ALA A 173 2.71 -22.03 6.87
C ALA A 173 2.81 -20.93 7.93
N LEU A 174 2.64 -19.64 7.53
CA LEU A 174 2.63 -18.50 8.44
C LEU A 174 1.47 -18.55 9.42
N GLN A 175 0.30 -19.04 9.00
CA GLN A 175 -0.82 -19.23 9.90
C GLN A 175 -0.54 -20.38 10.89
N LYS A 176 -0.04 -21.52 10.42
CA LYS A 176 0.25 -22.69 11.24
C LYS A 176 1.38 -22.42 12.26
N SER A 177 2.39 -21.66 11.87
CA SER A 177 3.52 -21.27 12.76
C SER A 177 3.17 -20.22 13.80
N GLY A 178 1.95 -19.68 13.79
CA GLY A 178 1.55 -18.57 14.67
C GLY A 178 2.22 -17.23 14.35
N ALA A 179 2.90 -17.13 13.20
CA ALA A 179 3.55 -15.89 12.76
C ALA A 179 2.55 -14.73 12.60
N MET A 180 1.32 -15.02 12.18
CA MET A 180 0.23 -14.04 12.12
C MET A 180 -0.10 -13.42 13.48
N ALA A 181 -0.12 -14.23 14.52
CA ALA A 181 -0.34 -13.75 15.88
C ALA A 181 0.86 -12.95 16.39
N ARG A 182 2.10 -13.37 16.06
CA ARG A 182 3.31 -12.59 16.38
C ARG A 182 3.32 -11.24 15.67
N TRP A 183 2.97 -11.21 14.38
CA TRP A 183 2.82 -9.98 13.61
C TRP A 183 1.74 -9.05 14.19
N SER A 184 0.58 -9.61 14.57
CA SER A 184 -0.49 -8.82 15.19
C SER A 184 -0.03 -8.19 16.50
N ARG A 185 0.67 -8.93 17.36
CA ARG A 185 1.27 -8.42 18.60
C ARG A 185 2.34 -7.36 18.35
N PHE A 186 3.22 -7.59 17.39
CA PHE A 186 4.23 -6.60 16.96
C PHE A 186 3.54 -5.30 16.51
N ARG A 187 2.57 -5.41 15.60
CA ARG A 187 1.81 -4.25 15.09
C ARG A 187 1.11 -3.48 16.20
N GLN A 188 0.49 -4.15 17.16
CA GLN A 188 -0.19 -3.52 18.31
C GLN A 188 0.79 -2.82 19.25
N ARG A 189 2.02 -3.34 19.38
CA ARG A 189 3.07 -2.72 20.23
C ARG A 189 3.72 -1.50 19.57
N TRP A 190 3.85 -1.50 18.26
CA TRP A 190 4.57 -0.47 17.50
C TRP A 190 3.67 0.64 16.99
N PHE A 191 2.47 0.31 16.54
CA PHE A 191 1.61 1.22 15.79
C PHE A 191 0.27 1.45 16.47
N ALA A 192 -0.34 2.60 16.20
CA ALA A 192 -1.69 2.93 16.60
C ALA A 192 -2.72 1.99 15.95
N ARG A 193 -3.91 1.87 16.57
CA ARG A 193 -4.99 1.01 16.05
C ARG A 193 -5.43 1.41 14.64
N ASP A 194 -5.36 2.67 14.30
CA ASP A 194 -5.79 3.31 13.06
C ASP A 194 -4.66 3.50 12.02
N ALA A 195 -3.53 2.79 12.19
CA ALA A 195 -2.33 2.93 11.35
C ALA A 195 -2.43 2.30 9.95
N ARG A 196 -3.57 1.67 9.55
CA ARG A 196 -3.65 0.85 8.34
C ARG A 196 -3.28 1.62 7.06
N GLY A 197 -3.81 2.83 6.90
CA GLY A 197 -3.52 3.66 5.70
C GLY A 197 -2.05 4.08 5.63
N ALA A 198 -1.49 4.55 6.76
CA ALA A 198 -0.07 4.90 6.81
C ALA A 198 0.83 3.70 6.51
N LEU A 199 0.54 2.54 7.10
CA LEU A 199 1.32 1.32 6.87
C LEU A 199 1.26 0.86 5.41
N LEU A 200 0.11 1.00 4.75
CA LEU A 200 -0.01 0.69 3.32
C LEU A 200 0.83 1.64 2.48
N LEU A 201 0.72 2.96 2.72
CA LEU A 201 1.53 3.96 2.03
C LEU A 201 3.03 3.72 2.25
N LEU A 202 3.44 3.43 3.48
CA LEU A 202 4.84 3.15 3.81
C LEU A 202 5.37 1.87 3.19
N LEU A 203 4.51 0.85 3.03
CA LEU A 203 4.87 -0.39 2.33
C LEU A 203 5.03 -0.16 0.81
N LEU A 204 4.18 0.67 0.23
CA LEU A 204 4.20 0.97 -1.21
C LEU A 204 5.29 1.97 -1.60
N TRP A 205 5.77 2.79 -0.66
CA TRP A 205 6.77 3.82 -0.95
C TRP A 205 8.08 3.29 -1.55
N PRO A 206 8.77 2.29 -0.98
CA PRO A 206 10.00 1.79 -1.59
C PRO A 206 9.75 1.11 -2.95
N VAL A 207 8.54 0.54 -3.16
CA VAL A 207 8.16 0.00 -4.48
C VAL A 207 7.97 1.13 -5.49
N ALA A 208 7.36 2.25 -5.08
CA ALA A 208 7.21 3.44 -5.93
C ALA A 208 8.57 4.02 -6.37
N LEU A 209 9.59 3.92 -5.52
CA LEU A 209 10.97 4.37 -5.83
C LEU A 209 11.70 3.49 -6.84
N LEU A 210 11.21 2.29 -7.14
CA LEU A 210 11.84 1.43 -8.15
C LEU A 210 11.66 1.98 -9.57
N PHE A 211 10.69 2.85 -9.81
CA PHE A 211 10.59 3.59 -11.06
C PHE A 211 11.57 4.75 -11.05
N PRO A 212 12.46 4.86 -12.07
CA PRO A 212 13.45 5.93 -12.11
C PRO A 212 12.77 7.29 -12.26
N ALA A 213 12.88 8.12 -11.25
CA ALA A 213 12.43 9.50 -11.26
C ALA A 213 13.54 10.42 -11.81
N SER A 214 13.17 11.54 -12.42
CA SER A 214 14.11 12.57 -12.92
C SER A 214 14.94 13.18 -11.79
N VAL A 215 14.35 13.29 -10.60
CA VAL A 215 15.03 13.72 -9.38
C VAL A 215 15.03 12.54 -8.39
N PRO A 216 16.17 12.15 -7.81
CA PRO A 216 16.24 11.06 -6.84
C PRO A 216 15.23 11.25 -5.71
N LEU A 217 14.46 10.19 -5.38
CA LEU A 217 13.38 10.21 -4.37
C LEU A 217 12.22 11.18 -4.68
N GLY A 218 12.20 11.77 -5.89
CA GLY A 218 11.17 12.68 -6.36
C GLY A 218 9.99 11.93 -6.97
N LEU A 219 9.00 11.55 -6.16
CA LEU A 219 7.77 10.93 -6.62
C LEU A 219 6.70 11.99 -6.95
N GLY A 220 5.84 11.72 -7.94
CA GLY A 220 4.66 12.55 -8.23
C GLY A 220 4.86 13.64 -9.29
N GLN A 221 5.88 13.54 -10.13
CA GLN A 221 6.07 14.44 -11.28
C GLN A 221 5.13 14.03 -12.42
N VAL A 222 3.96 14.65 -12.50
CA VAL A 222 2.91 14.29 -13.45
C VAL A 222 2.37 15.45 -14.27
N PHE A 223 2.62 16.71 -13.86
CA PHE A 223 1.92 17.86 -14.48
C PHE A 223 2.28 18.06 -15.94
N GLU A 224 3.55 17.97 -16.32
CA GLU A 224 3.98 18.10 -17.70
C GLU A 224 3.33 17.02 -18.61
N ARG A 225 3.24 15.78 -18.11
CA ARG A 225 2.61 14.68 -18.85
C ARG A 225 1.09 14.84 -18.95
N LEU A 226 0.46 15.33 -17.88
CA LEU A 226 -0.97 15.63 -17.89
C LEU A 226 -1.29 16.76 -18.87
N GLU A 227 -0.47 17.81 -18.87
CA GLU A 227 -0.56 18.93 -19.79
C GLU A 227 -0.42 18.46 -21.24
N SER A 228 0.60 17.64 -21.54
CA SER A 228 0.81 17.07 -22.87
C SER A 228 -0.33 16.16 -23.31
N ALA A 229 -0.80 15.28 -22.44
CA ALA A 229 -1.92 14.38 -22.73
C ALA A 229 -3.24 15.14 -22.93
N LEU A 230 -3.49 16.20 -22.16
CA LEU A 230 -4.65 17.08 -22.36
C LEU A 230 -4.55 17.87 -23.65
N ALA A 231 -3.36 18.39 -23.98
CA ALA A 231 -3.13 19.10 -25.25
C ALA A 231 -3.37 18.17 -26.45
N GLU A 232 -2.90 16.94 -26.39
CA GLU A 232 -3.14 15.94 -27.44
C GLU A 232 -4.63 15.57 -27.53
N ALA A 233 -5.30 15.33 -26.41
CA ALA A 233 -6.71 14.96 -26.38
C ALA A 233 -7.64 16.11 -26.84
N LEU A 234 -7.21 17.36 -26.71
CA LEU A 234 -7.98 18.56 -27.08
C LEU A 234 -7.53 19.16 -28.42
N ALA A 235 -6.53 18.56 -29.10
CA ALA A 235 -5.91 19.12 -30.32
C ALA A 235 -6.92 19.48 -31.43
N ASP A 236 -7.95 18.65 -31.63
CA ASP A 236 -9.00 18.82 -32.63
C ASP A 236 -10.28 19.49 -32.07
N THR A 237 -10.20 20.09 -30.89
CA THR A 237 -11.36 20.73 -30.23
C THR A 237 -11.13 22.21 -29.97
N PRO A 238 -12.21 23.03 -29.90
CA PRO A 238 -12.08 24.44 -29.56
C PRO A 238 -11.61 24.68 -28.11
N PHE A 239 -11.58 23.63 -27.27
CA PHE A 239 -11.18 23.73 -25.87
C PHE A 239 -9.66 23.82 -25.68
N LEU A 240 -8.85 23.50 -26.71
CA LEU A 240 -7.39 23.62 -26.65
C LEU A 240 -6.95 25.04 -26.26
N GLN A 241 -7.65 26.07 -26.73
CA GLN A 241 -7.33 27.46 -26.41
C GLN A 241 -7.57 27.84 -24.93
N TRP A 242 -8.27 27.00 -24.17
CA TRP A 242 -8.50 27.21 -22.73
C TRP A 242 -7.45 26.50 -21.87
N LEU A 243 -6.64 25.63 -22.48
CA LEU A 243 -5.56 25.00 -21.76
C LEU A 243 -4.48 26.05 -21.48
N PRO A 244 -4.07 26.25 -20.21
CA PRO A 244 -2.98 27.15 -19.91
C PRO A 244 -1.70 26.60 -20.55
N VAL A 245 -1.25 27.25 -21.61
CA VAL A 245 0.03 26.93 -22.25
C VAL A 245 1.13 27.52 -21.39
N ARG A 246 2.10 26.71 -21.08
CA ARG A 246 3.29 27.14 -20.35
C ARG A 246 4.23 27.87 -21.30
N ASP A 247 4.41 29.19 -21.11
CA ASP A 247 5.26 30.04 -21.95
C ASP A 247 6.76 29.88 -21.65
N VAL A 248 7.10 29.20 -20.56
CA VAL A 248 8.50 29.06 -20.11
C VAL A 248 8.91 27.59 -20.17
N GLU A 249 10.03 27.33 -20.84
CA GLU A 249 10.66 26.01 -20.82
C GLU A 249 11.09 25.65 -19.39
N LEU A 250 10.73 24.44 -18.97
CA LEU A 250 11.15 23.93 -17.68
C LEU A 250 12.67 23.80 -17.66
N GLN A 251 13.29 24.26 -16.59
CA GLN A 251 14.73 24.16 -16.37
C GLN A 251 15.02 23.08 -15.32
N PRO A 252 16.16 22.36 -15.44
CA PRO A 252 16.61 21.45 -14.39
C PRO A 252 16.64 22.16 -13.03
N LEU A 253 16.34 21.42 -11.96
CA LEU A 253 16.35 21.99 -10.62
C LEU A 253 17.74 22.52 -10.28
N VAL A 254 17.76 23.70 -9.66
CA VAL A 254 18.99 24.20 -9.05
C VAL A 254 19.42 23.28 -7.91
N PRO A 255 20.73 23.15 -7.59
CA PRO A 255 21.22 22.17 -6.60
C PRO A 255 20.55 22.26 -5.24
N LEU A 256 20.14 23.46 -4.81
CA LEU A 256 19.41 23.65 -3.55
C LEU A 256 17.98 23.06 -3.62
N ALA A 257 17.28 23.22 -4.73
CA ALA A 257 15.93 22.67 -4.90
C ALA A 257 15.98 21.13 -4.99
N GLU A 258 16.98 20.59 -5.67
CA GLU A 258 17.22 19.15 -5.72
C GLU A 258 17.50 18.57 -4.33
N LEU A 259 18.42 19.17 -3.58
CA LEU A 259 18.71 18.83 -2.19
C LEU A 259 17.43 18.80 -1.33
N LEU A 260 16.58 19.84 -1.45
CA LEU A 260 15.31 19.91 -0.73
C LEU A 260 14.33 18.81 -1.17
N CYS A 261 14.20 18.54 -2.46
CA CYS A 261 13.38 17.45 -2.95
C CYS A 261 13.78 16.09 -2.39
N VAL A 262 15.08 15.79 -2.36
CA VAL A 262 15.63 14.57 -1.77
C VAL A 262 15.36 14.51 -0.27
N ALA A 263 15.64 15.61 0.44
CA ALA A 263 15.42 15.67 1.89
C ALA A 263 13.94 15.45 2.25
N LEU A 264 13.04 16.13 1.57
CA LEU A 264 11.60 16.00 1.78
C LEU A 264 11.09 14.61 1.38
N GLY A 265 11.60 14.04 0.28
CA GLY A 265 11.25 12.70 -0.18
C GLY A 265 11.53 11.58 0.83
N LEU A 266 12.57 11.75 1.65
CA LEU A 266 12.91 10.84 2.76
C LEU A 266 12.20 11.23 4.07
N TRP A 267 12.00 12.51 4.32
CA TRP A 267 11.40 12.99 5.57
C TRP A 267 9.90 12.69 5.63
N VAL A 268 9.18 12.80 4.51
CA VAL A 268 7.74 12.53 4.44
C VAL A 268 7.37 11.13 4.96
N PRO A 269 7.97 10.01 4.49
CA PRO A 269 7.66 8.70 5.05
C PRO A 269 8.06 8.57 6.53
N CYS A 270 9.11 9.25 7.00
CA CYS A 270 9.41 9.33 8.43
C CYS A 270 8.26 9.97 9.22
N LEU A 271 7.76 11.12 8.76
CA LEU A 271 6.65 11.84 9.38
C LEU A 271 5.34 11.05 9.36
N LEU A 272 5.00 10.38 8.25
CA LEU A 272 3.86 9.47 8.17
C LEU A 272 3.96 8.35 9.22
N GLY A 273 5.16 7.77 9.38
CA GLY A 273 5.44 6.79 10.43
C GLY A 273 5.29 7.37 11.83
N TYR A 274 5.81 8.57 12.10
CA TYR A 274 5.67 9.25 13.39
C TYR A 274 4.21 9.58 13.74
N GLY A 275 3.37 9.80 12.74
CA GLY A 275 1.93 9.94 12.92
C GLY A 275 1.26 8.71 13.52
N VAL A 276 1.86 7.52 13.40
CA VAL A 276 1.28 6.25 13.87
C VAL A 276 2.14 5.49 14.89
N ILE A 277 3.40 5.89 15.11
CA ILE A 277 4.31 5.31 16.10
C ILE A 277 4.28 6.13 17.39
N ARG A 278 4.20 5.45 18.54
CA ARG A 278 4.03 6.12 19.84
C ARG A 278 5.34 6.47 20.55
N ARG A 279 6.31 5.56 20.54
CA ARG A 279 7.54 5.65 21.33
C ARG A 279 8.69 6.25 20.53
N MET A 280 9.48 7.18 21.14
CA MET A 280 10.62 7.82 20.47
C MET A 280 11.66 6.81 19.98
N GLY A 281 12.08 5.84 20.78
CA GLY A 281 13.06 4.82 20.34
C GLY A 281 12.55 3.99 19.14
N GLN A 282 11.23 3.75 19.03
CA GLN A 282 10.65 3.10 17.85
C GLN A 282 10.65 4.03 16.63
N ARG A 283 10.46 5.35 16.82
CA ARG A 283 10.56 6.35 15.75
C ARG A 283 11.96 6.44 15.19
N THR A 284 12.99 6.42 16.08
CA THR A 284 14.40 6.40 15.66
C THR A 284 14.71 5.16 14.82
N ALA A 285 14.38 3.96 15.32
CA ALA A 285 14.59 2.73 14.57
C ALA A 285 13.84 2.75 13.23
N PHE A 286 12.61 3.28 13.21
CA PHE A 286 11.81 3.43 11.99
C PHE A 286 12.44 4.40 10.99
N ALA A 287 12.96 5.57 11.45
CA ALA A 287 13.65 6.53 10.59
C ALA A 287 14.90 5.91 9.94
N VAL A 288 15.68 5.16 10.69
CA VAL A 288 16.83 4.42 10.13
C VAL A 288 16.37 3.43 9.06
N CYS A 289 15.31 2.67 9.33
CA CYS A 289 14.73 1.75 8.33
C CYS A 289 14.26 2.48 7.06
N VAL A 290 13.63 3.65 7.18
CA VAL A 290 13.18 4.47 6.03
C VAL A 290 14.38 4.95 5.21
N LEU A 291 15.41 5.51 5.86
CA LEU A 291 16.62 5.98 5.17
C LEU A 291 17.33 4.85 4.43
N VAL A 292 17.49 3.68 5.07
CA VAL A 292 18.08 2.49 4.44
C VAL A 292 17.22 1.97 3.31
N ALA A 293 15.89 1.92 3.48
CA ALA A 293 14.97 1.46 2.45
C ALA A 293 14.95 2.40 1.24
N GLY A 294 14.97 3.73 1.47
CA GLY A 294 15.06 4.73 0.40
C GLY A 294 16.36 4.61 -0.38
N MET A 295 17.49 4.51 0.32
CA MET A 295 18.79 4.27 -0.28
C MET A 295 18.80 2.98 -1.11
N GLY A 296 18.37 1.87 -0.50
CA GLY A 296 18.36 0.56 -1.16
C GLY A 296 17.44 0.51 -2.38
N ALA A 297 16.24 1.11 -2.31
CA ALA A 297 15.32 1.20 -3.43
C ALA A 297 15.89 2.05 -4.57
N SER A 298 16.52 3.18 -4.28
CA SER A 298 17.14 4.04 -5.30
C SER A 298 18.34 3.37 -5.97
N VAL A 299 19.20 2.69 -5.20
CA VAL A 299 20.32 1.89 -5.73
C VAL A 299 19.80 0.77 -6.62
N LEU A 300 18.77 0.05 -6.19
CA LEU A 300 18.16 -1.02 -6.96
C LEU A 300 17.51 -0.47 -8.24
N SER A 301 16.79 0.65 -8.14
CA SER A 301 16.19 1.35 -9.29
C SER A 301 17.26 1.72 -10.33
N ALA A 302 18.36 2.33 -9.89
CA ALA A 302 19.47 2.71 -10.76
C ALA A 302 20.16 1.49 -11.39
N ALA A 303 20.42 0.46 -10.61
CA ALA A 303 21.02 -0.78 -11.11
C ALA A 303 20.15 -1.50 -12.14
N LEU A 304 18.84 -1.50 -11.93
CA LEU A 304 17.88 -2.10 -12.87
C LEU A 304 17.71 -1.26 -14.13
N SER A 305 17.80 0.07 -14.02
CA SER A 305 17.59 1.00 -15.15
C SER A 305 18.84 1.18 -16.00
N TYR A 306 20.00 1.26 -15.37
CA TYR A 306 21.27 1.67 -16.02
C TYR A 306 22.37 0.62 -15.95
N GLY A 307 22.09 -0.52 -15.31
CA GLY A 307 23.05 -1.57 -15.06
C GLY A 307 23.77 -1.42 -13.72
N PRO A 308 24.33 -2.53 -13.21
CA PRO A 308 24.92 -2.59 -11.86
C PRO A 308 26.11 -1.64 -11.69
N ASP A 309 26.85 -1.35 -12.75
CA ASP A 309 27.99 -0.43 -12.72
C ASP A 309 27.59 1.04 -12.45
N HIS A 310 26.33 1.39 -12.72
CA HIS A 310 25.76 2.72 -12.53
C HIS A 310 24.86 2.81 -11.30
N ALA A 311 24.83 1.79 -10.46
CA ALA A 311 23.92 1.72 -9.29
C ALA A 311 24.06 2.92 -8.32
N TRP A 312 25.21 3.59 -8.29
CA TRP A 312 25.53 4.73 -7.42
C TRP A 312 25.69 6.05 -8.18
N ALA A 313 25.51 6.06 -9.51
CA ALA A 313 25.74 7.28 -10.35
C ALA A 313 24.83 8.46 -9.98
N TRP A 314 23.66 8.17 -9.39
CA TRP A 314 22.71 9.19 -8.92
C TRP A 314 23.10 9.91 -7.63
N MET A 315 24.15 9.43 -6.91
CA MET A 315 24.58 9.93 -5.60
C MET A 315 25.59 11.09 -5.75
N ASP A 316 25.14 12.20 -6.26
CA ASP A 316 25.91 13.43 -6.40
C ASP A 316 25.95 14.28 -5.10
N THR A 317 26.54 15.48 -5.14
CA THR A 317 26.69 16.34 -3.96
C THR A 317 25.36 16.86 -3.40
N PRO A 318 24.40 17.39 -4.21
CA PRO A 318 23.08 17.77 -3.73
C PRO A 318 22.32 16.61 -3.08
N VAL A 319 22.37 15.44 -3.66
CA VAL A 319 21.69 14.24 -3.15
C VAL A 319 22.28 13.80 -1.81
N ARG A 320 23.62 13.75 -1.68
CA ARG A 320 24.28 13.43 -0.39
C ARG A 320 23.89 14.41 0.71
N ALA A 321 23.92 15.71 0.39
CA ALA A 321 23.50 16.75 1.31
C ALA A 321 22.01 16.62 1.69
N GLY A 322 21.16 16.25 0.72
CA GLY A 322 19.74 15.95 0.95
C GLY A 322 19.50 14.79 1.91
N PHE A 323 20.28 13.70 1.81
CA PHE A 323 20.24 12.59 2.78
C PHE A 323 20.65 13.02 4.18
N VAL A 324 21.71 13.84 4.31
CA VAL A 324 22.13 14.37 5.62
C VAL A 324 21.02 15.25 6.20
N LEU A 325 20.47 16.17 5.41
CA LEU A 325 19.35 17.02 5.85
C LEU A 325 18.13 16.19 6.25
N ALA A 326 17.78 15.17 5.48
CA ALA A 326 16.69 14.26 5.82
C ALA A 326 16.89 13.58 7.17
N ALA A 327 18.11 13.10 7.44
CA ALA A 327 18.46 12.48 8.72
C ALA A 327 18.32 13.48 9.88
N LEU A 328 18.82 14.71 9.71
CA LEU A 328 18.70 15.79 10.71
C LEU A 328 17.23 16.15 10.96
N LEU A 329 16.42 16.31 9.89
CA LEU A 329 14.98 16.59 10.00
C LEU A 329 14.23 15.44 10.68
N ALA A 330 14.57 14.19 10.33
CA ALA A 330 13.98 13.01 10.95
C ALA A 330 14.31 12.95 12.45
N LEU A 331 15.57 13.20 12.83
CA LEU A 331 15.98 13.23 14.24
C LEU A 331 15.35 14.41 14.99
N GLY A 332 15.35 15.60 14.43
CA GLY A 332 14.75 16.80 15.04
C GLY A 332 13.23 16.68 15.23
N SER A 333 12.57 15.87 14.40
CA SER A 333 11.11 15.66 14.48
C SER A 333 10.68 14.46 15.35
N LEU A 334 11.60 13.76 16.02
CA LEU A 334 11.28 12.59 16.87
C LEU A 334 10.27 12.90 17.99
N ALA A 335 10.40 14.09 18.60
CA ALA A 335 9.56 14.55 19.69
C ALA A 335 8.22 15.15 19.23
N VAL A 336 8.03 15.38 17.94
CA VAL A 336 6.84 16.04 17.40
C VAL A 336 5.59 15.23 17.70
N PRO A 337 4.49 15.87 18.20
CA PRO A 337 3.21 15.20 18.41
C PRO A 337 2.68 14.58 17.12
N ARG A 338 1.95 13.47 17.22
CA ARG A 338 1.49 12.69 16.06
C ARG A 338 0.67 13.51 15.04
N ARG A 339 -0.19 14.41 15.54
CA ARG A 339 -0.96 15.33 14.66
C ARG A 339 -0.06 16.29 13.91
N ALA A 340 0.89 16.90 14.61
CA ALA A 340 1.84 17.82 14.02
C ALA A 340 2.78 17.11 13.03
N ALA A 341 3.17 15.86 13.28
CA ALA A 341 3.93 15.07 12.32
C ALA A 341 3.16 14.85 11.00
N VAL A 342 1.87 14.56 11.06
CA VAL A 342 1.03 14.42 9.85
C VAL A 342 0.82 15.77 9.15
N ALA A 343 0.65 16.86 9.89
CA ALA A 343 0.54 18.21 9.31
C ALA A 343 1.86 18.63 8.64
N LEU A 344 3.00 18.33 9.26
CA LEU A 344 4.31 18.55 8.64
C LEU A 344 4.50 17.68 7.40
N ALA A 345 4.02 16.42 7.39
CA ALA A 345 4.06 15.58 6.21
C ALA A 345 3.23 16.17 5.07
N LEU A 346 2.05 16.72 5.37
CA LEU A 346 1.21 17.42 4.40
C LEU A 346 1.95 18.62 3.80
N LEU A 347 2.53 19.49 4.64
CA LEU A 347 3.30 20.65 4.19
C LEU A 347 4.52 20.24 3.36
N ALA A 348 5.28 19.24 3.83
CA ALA A 348 6.46 18.74 3.14
C ALA A 348 6.11 18.16 1.76
N LEU A 349 4.98 17.43 1.63
CA LEU A 349 4.48 16.92 0.36
C LEU A 349 4.10 18.05 -0.60
N VAL A 350 3.39 19.07 -0.13
CA VAL A 350 3.01 20.23 -0.95
C VAL A 350 4.25 20.94 -1.47
N VAL A 351 5.24 21.19 -0.61
CA VAL A 351 6.50 21.85 -1.02
C VAL A 351 7.27 20.96 -2.01
N GLN A 352 7.43 19.68 -1.72
CA GLN A 352 8.13 18.74 -2.61
C GLN A 352 7.48 18.67 -3.98
N LEU A 353 6.16 18.49 -4.05
CA LEU A 353 5.43 18.42 -5.31
C LEU A 353 5.49 19.74 -6.08
N SER A 354 5.44 20.88 -5.39
CA SER A 354 5.58 22.19 -6.02
C SER A 354 6.96 22.38 -6.65
N LEU A 355 8.04 22.02 -5.96
CA LEU A 355 9.39 22.09 -6.49
C LEU A 355 9.59 21.10 -7.63
N LEU A 356 9.19 19.86 -7.45
CA LEU A 356 9.42 18.77 -8.40
C LEU A 356 8.72 19.01 -9.74
N ASN A 357 7.50 19.55 -9.73
CA ASN A 357 6.75 19.81 -10.96
C ASN A 357 7.15 21.12 -11.65
N GLN A 358 8.17 21.84 -11.16
CA GLN A 358 8.84 22.92 -11.88
C GLN A 358 10.03 22.42 -12.74
N ALA A 359 10.47 21.19 -12.52
CA ALA A 359 11.52 20.56 -13.31
C ALA A 359 10.93 19.87 -14.57
N PRO A 360 11.67 19.81 -15.68
CA PRO A 360 11.27 19.03 -16.83
C PRO A 360 11.22 17.53 -16.47
N ALA A 361 10.29 16.82 -17.05
CA ALA A 361 10.40 15.37 -17.16
C ALA A 361 11.53 15.14 -18.19
N ASP A 362 12.71 14.83 -17.69
CA ASP A 362 13.97 14.76 -18.43
C ASP A 362 13.81 13.92 -19.71
N PRO A 363 14.33 14.38 -20.90
CA PRO A 363 14.45 13.57 -22.10
C PRO A 363 15.15 12.22 -21.89
N TYR A 364 16.07 12.16 -20.93
CA TYR A 364 16.70 10.93 -20.45
C TYR A 364 15.69 9.91 -19.92
N PHE A 365 14.63 10.38 -19.33
CA PHE A 365 13.51 9.55 -18.86
C PHE A 365 12.74 8.89 -20.01
N ALA A 366 12.50 9.62 -21.11
CA ALA A 366 11.88 9.06 -22.30
C ALA A 366 12.77 8.00 -22.96
N GLN A 367 14.09 8.22 -22.98
CA GLN A 367 15.07 7.26 -23.47
C GLN A 367 15.16 6.02 -22.59
N THR A 368 15.08 6.19 -21.27
CA THR A 368 15.02 5.08 -20.32
C THR A 368 13.73 4.28 -20.47
N LEU A 369 12.59 4.94 -20.72
CA LEU A 369 11.32 4.28 -21.04
C LEU A 369 11.44 3.41 -22.29
N GLN A 370 12.02 3.92 -23.38
CA GLN A 370 12.23 3.14 -24.60
C GLN A 370 13.19 1.96 -24.38
N THR A 371 14.24 2.15 -23.59
CA THR A 371 15.18 1.07 -23.24
C THR A 371 14.52 0.01 -22.35
N TRP A 372 13.64 0.42 -21.45
CA TRP A 372 12.84 -0.46 -20.63
C TRP A 372 11.72 -1.16 -21.43
N GLU A 373 11.11 -0.49 -22.40
CA GLU A 373 10.13 -1.09 -23.32
C GLU A 373 10.75 -2.17 -24.21
N GLN A 374 12.01 -2.03 -24.55
CA GLN A 374 12.80 -3.04 -25.27
C GLN A 374 13.43 -4.08 -24.34
N GLY A 375 13.44 -3.83 -23.03
CA GLY A 375 14.06 -4.66 -22.00
C GLY A 375 13.12 -5.65 -21.34
N ARG A 376 13.69 -6.56 -20.55
CA ARG A 376 13.02 -7.69 -19.88
C ARG A 376 12.05 -7.30 -18.77
N PHE A 377 11.97 -6.01 -18.39
CA PHE A 377 11.23 -5.50 -17.23
C PHE A 377 9.88 -4.85 -17.57
N ILE A 378 9.44 -4.88 -18.81
CA ILE A 378 8.23 -4.21 -19.33
C ILE A 378 6.98 -4.41 -18.45
N ARG A 379 6.79 -5.62 -17.92
CA ARG A 379 5.54 -5.99 -17.21
C ARG A 379 5.35 -5.27 -15.88
N PHE A 380 6.43 -4.90 -15.19
CA PHE A 380 6.34 -4.20 -13.90
C PHE A 380 6.47 -2.68 -14.04
N HIS A 381 7.03 -2.21 -15.13
CA HIS A 381 7.29 -0.81 -15.38
C HIS A 381 6.02 0.04 -15.29
N GLY A 382 4.96 -0.31 -16.01
CA GLY A 382 3.71 0.45 -15.98
C GLY A 382 3.10 0.57 -14.57
N VAL A 383 3.06 -0.50 -13.78
CA VAL A 383 2.50 -0.50 -12.42
C VAL A 383 3.36 0.33 -11.47
N VAL A 384 4.69 0.16 -11.52
CA VAL A 384 5.62 0.90 -10.65
C VAL A 384 5.62 2.39 -11.01
N GLN A 385 5.52 2.72 -12.28
CA GLN A 385 5.38 4.08 -12.78
C GLN A 385 4.12 4.77 -12.24
N TRP A 386 2.96 4.12 -12.40
CA TRP A 386 1.71 4.63 -11.85
C TRP A 386 1.78 4.80 -10.33
N LEU A 387 2.41 3.85 -9.65
CA LEU A 387 2.63 3.95 -8.22
C LEU A 387 3.52 5.15 -7.86
N GLY A 388 4.61 5.37 -8.59
CA GLY A 388 5.50 6.52 -8.41
C GLY A 388 4.78 7.87 -8.62
N TRP A 389 3.86 7.92 -9.56
CA TRP A 389 3.06 9.13 -9.83
C TRP A 389 1.97 9.36 -8.78
N VAL A 390 1.23 8.33 -8.40
CA VAL A 390 0.03 8.45 -7.56
C VAL A 390 0.38 8.47 -6.06
N TRP A 391 1.48 7.83 -5.63
CA TRP A 391 1.82 7.67 -4.24
C TRP A 391 1.81 8.98 -3.42
N PRO A 392 2.47 10.07 -3.84
CA PRO A 392 2.49 11.30 -3.05
C PRO A 392 1.12 11.97 -2.95
N TYR A 393 0.29 11.86 -3.98
CA TYR A 393 -1.08 12.38 -3.94
C TYR A 393 -1.97 11.56 -3.00
N ALA A 394 -1.79 10.23 -2.99
CA ALA A 394 -2.46 9.36 -2.02
C ALA A 394 -2.00 9.64 -0.59
N ALA A 395 -0.69 9.91 -0.39
CA ALA A 395 -0.13 10.31 0.91
C ALA A 395 -0.66 11.70 1.35
N LEU A 396 -0.78 12.64 0.41
CA LEU A 396 -1.34 13.97 0.65
C LEU A 396 -2.82 13.88 1.06
N LEU A 397 -3.62 13.11 0.32
CA LEU A 397 -5.03 12.87 0.67
C LEU A 397 -5.17 12.20 2.03
N TYR A 398 -4.35 11.19 2.33
CA TYR A 398 -4.31 10.55 3.63
C TYR A 398 -3.98 11.56 4.74
N ALA A 399 -2.93 12.38 4.57
CA ALA A 399 -2.53 13.39 5.55
C ALA A 399 -3.63 14.43 5.75
N LEU A 400 -4.26 14.92 4.67
CA LEU A 400 -5.38 15.85 4.70
C LEU A 400 -6.56 15.29 5.49
N MET A 401 -6.99 14.06 5.19
CA MET A 401 -8.08 13.40 5.93
C MET A 401 -7.76 13.21 7.42
N ARG A 402 -6.47 13.03 7.76
CA ARG A 402 -6.02 12.88 9.14
C ARG A 402 -5.96 14.19 9.91
N VAL A 403 -5.66 15.27 9.24
CA VAL A 403 -5.62 16.61 9.84
C VAL A 403 -7.04 17.17 9.97
N SER A 404 -7.90 17.02 8.95
CA SER A 404 -9.28 17.53 8.91
C SER A 404 -10.27 16.69 9.73
N GLY A 405 -10.14 15.36 9.70
CA GLY A 405 -10.97 14.48 10.50
C GLY A 405 -10.63 14.62 11.98
N GLY A 406 -11.52 15.24 12.75
CA GLY A 406 -11.36 15.38 14.19
C GLY A 406 -10.98 14.03 14.83
N TRP A 407 -9.76 13.91 15.28
CA TRP A 407 -9.30 12.75 16.02
C TRP A 407 -10.20 12.57 17.24
N GLN A 408 -11.06 11.59 17.24
CA GLN A 408 -11.73 11.18 18.48
C GLN A 408 -10.66 10.60 19.41
N PRO A 409 -10.39 11.20 20.57
CA PRO A 409 -9.53 10.57 21.56
C PRO A 409 -10.20 9.25 21.94
N VAL A 410 -9.45 8.15 21.86
CA VAL A 410 -9.87 6.89 22.48
C VAL A 410 -10.11 7.21 23.94
N PRO A 411 -11.31 6.93 24.50
CA PRO A 411 -11.54 7.07 25.93
C PRO A 411 -10.37 6.39 26.67
N ALA A 412 -9.78 7.09 27.62
CA ALA A 412 -8.86 6.47 28.56
C ALA A 412 -9.66 5.32 29.18
N ASP A 413 -9.23 4.07 28.94
CA ASP A 413 -9.79 2.90 29.61
C ASP A 413 -9.71 3.23 31.10
N GLY A 414 -10.88 3.28 31.74
CA GLY A 414 -11.02 3.75 33.10
C GLY A 414 -10.07 2.98 34.03
N GLU A 415 -9.37 3.75 34.80
CA GLU A 415 -8.92 3.34 36.11
C GLU A 415 -10.17 2.87 36.87
N HIS A 416 -10.39 1.58 36.86
CA HIS A 416 -11.15 0.91 37.90
C HIS A 416 -10.16 0.13 38.73
N GLY A 417 -10.03 0.64 39.98
CA GLY A 417 -9.23 0.12 41.05
C GLY A 417 -9.59 -1.30 41.48
#